data_4e1f9130633d1045118b66f7f83c869b
#
_entry.id   4e1f9130633d1045118b66f7f83c869b
#
_cell.length_a   1.000
_cell.length_b   1.000
_cell.length_c   1.000
_cell.angle_alpha   90.00
_cell.angle_beta   90.00
_cell.angle_gamma   90.00
#
_symmetry.space_group_name_H-M   'P 1'
#
loop_
_entity.id
_entity.type
_entity.pdbx_description
1 polymer ?
#
loop_
_entity_poly.entity_id
_entity_poly.type
_entity_poly.pdbx_seq_one_letter_code
_entity_poly.pdbx_strand_id
1 'polypeptide(L)' 'MNHTQSQAPAAEPMVGARHAARLLNLPPYYFTKPRCRVSKRIPHYRIGQMVRFRMSELSAWAVTQGGAHE' A
#
# COMPACT_ATOMS: atom_id res chain seq x y z
N MET A 1 -6.92 3.17 28.16
CA MET A 1 -6.74 3.03 27.62
C MET A 1 -6.61 2.94 26.57
N ASN A 2 -6.56 3.16 26.59
CA ASN A 2 -6.33 3.08 25.76
C ASN A 2 -6.47 3.15 24.71
N HIS A 3 -6.44 3.39 24.74
CA HIS A 3 -6.50 3.34 23.92
C HIS A 3 -6.57 3.52 22.86
N THR A 4 -6.55 3.75 22.87
CA THR A 4 -6.57 3.89 22.04
C THR A 4 -6.43 3.66 21.07
N GLN A 5 -6.25 3.59 21.22
CA GLN A 5 -5.86 3.25 20.46
C GLN A 5 -6.13 2.92 19.45
N SER A 6 -6.30 2.80 19.41
CA SER A 6 -6.55 2.41 18.63
C SER A 6 -6.76 2.76 17.58
N GLN A 7 -6.66 3.09 17.35
CA GLN A 7 -6.92 3.46 16.42
C GLN A 7 -6.52 3.45 15.25
N ALA A 8 -6.26 3.08 15.41
CA ALA A 8 -6.31 3.74 14.25
C ALA A 8 -5.49 3.26 13.15
N PRO A 9 -5.64 3.79 11.97
CA PRO A 9 -4.88 3.38 10.81
C PRO A 9 -3.39 3.60 11.04
N ALA A 10 -3.06 4.57 11.86
CA ALA A 10 -1.66 4.85 12.14
C ALA A 10 -0.97 3.69 12.82
N ALA A 11 -1.73 2.86 13.48
CA ALA A 11 -1.18 1.70 14.17
C ALA A 11 -1.04 0.49 13.25
N GLU A 12 -1.52 0.62 12.04
CA GLU A 12 -1.46 -0.48 11.09
C GLU A 12 -0.02 -0.78 10.70
N PRO A 13 0.41 -2.04 10.72
CA PRO A 13 1.76 -2.36 10.29
C PRO A 13 1.93 -2.06 8.80
N MET A 14 3.09 -1.59 8.44
CA MET A 14 3.40 -1.37 7.05
C MET A 14 4.08 -2.58 6.46
N VAL A 15 3.89 -2.79 5.16
CA VAL A 15 4.46 -3.94 4.48
C VAL A 15 5.38 -3.46 3.37
N GLY A 16 6.30 -4.35 2.98
CA GLY A 16 7.20 -4.05 1.87
C GLY A 16 6.53 -4.30 0.53
N ALA A 17 7.26 -3.97 -0.53
CA ALA A 17 6.70 -4.02 -1.88
C ALA A 17 6.32 -5.44 -2.32
N ARG A 18 7.20 -6.40 -2.08
CA ARG A 18 6.90 -7.76 -2.53
C ARG A 18 5.76 -8.38 -1.75
N HIS A 19 5.70 -8.07 -0.47
CA HIS A 19 4.62 -8.55 0.37
C HIS A 19 3.29 -7.95 -0.10
N ALA A 20 3.29 -6.66 -0.39
CA ALA A 20 2.08 -6.00 -0.88
C ALA A 20 1.63 -6.61 -2.20
N ALA A 21 2.56 -6.87 -3.10
CA ALA A 21 2.23 -7.48 -4.38
C ALA A 21 1.60 -8.84 -4.20
N ARG A 22 2.13 -9.63 -3.29
CA ARG A 22 1.60 -10.96 -3.05
C ARG A 22 0.19 -10.90 -2.48
N LEU A 23 -0.03 -10.00 -1.53
CA LEU A 23 -1.34 -9.88 -0.91
C LEU A 23 -2.39 -9.41 -1.90
N LEU A 24 -2.01 -8.57 -2.84
CA LEU A 24 -2.94 -8.04 -3.83
C LEU A 24 -2.94 -8.85 -5.12
N ASN A 25 -2.06 -9.84 -5.21
CA ASN A 25 -1.94 -10.68 -6.39
C ASN A 25 -1.62 -9.85 -7.64
N LEU A 26 -0.66 -8.94 -7.47
CA LEU A 26 -0.21 -8.07 -8.54
C LEU A 26 1.27 -8.25 -8.77
N PRO A 27 1.76 -7.84 -9.96
CA PRO A 27 3.19 -7.97 -10.22
C PRO A 27 4.00 -7.11 -9.24
N PRO A 28 5.12 -7.63 -8.73
CA PRO A 28 5.92 -6.85 -7.79
C PRO A 28 6.42 -5.52 -8.33
N TYR A 29 6.64 -5.41 -9.63
CA TYR A 29 7.19 -4.17 -10.18
C TYR A 29 6.24 -2.99 -10.02
N TYR A 30 4.96 -3.24 -9.81
CA TYR A 30 4.03 -2.16 -9.50
C TYR A 30 4.52 -1.39 -8.28
N PHE A 31 5.09 -2.11 -7.32
CA PHE A 31 5.44 -1.52 -6.03
C PHE A 31 6.93 -1.26 -5.88
N THR A 32 7.78 -1.95 -6.63
CA THR A 32 9.22 -1.78 -6.50
C THR A 32 9.78 -0.69 -7.39
N LYS A 33 9.11 -0.37 -8.49
CA LYS A 33 9.61 0.62 -9.43
C LYS A 33 9.03 1.99 -9.15
N PRO A 34 9.88 2.99 -8.91
CA PRO A 34 9.35 4.33 -8.60
C PRO A 34 8.41 4.88 -9.68
N ARG A 35 8.74 4.62 -10.94
CA ARG A 35 7.87 5.10 -12.00
C ARG A 35 6.48 4.52 -11.93
N CYS A 36 6.39 3.23 -11.61
CA CYS A 36 5.09 2.60 -11.51
C CYS A 36 4.29 3.15 -10.34
N ARG A 37 4.98 3.36 -9.21
CA ARG A 37 4.28 3.91 -8.05
C ARG A 37 3.69 5.28 -8.36
N VAL A 38 4.46 6.12 -9.05
CA VAL A 38 4.00 7.46 -9.36
C VAL A 38 2.91 7.44 -10.43
N SER A 39 3.13 6.72 -11.51
CA SER A 39 2.17 6.74 -12.61
C SER A 39 0.84 6.12 -12.23
N LYS A 40 0.87 5.12 -11.34
CA LYS A 40 -0.36 4.46 -10.92
C LYS A 40 -0.93 5.05 -9.64
N ARG A 41 -0.26 6.07 -9.10
CA ARG A 41 -0.71 6.75 -7.88
C ARG A 41 -0.89 5.82 -6.71
N ILE A 42 0.09 4.94 -6.54
CA ILE A 42 0.05 3.96 -5.47
C ILE A 42 0.47 4.62 -4.16
N PRO A 43 -0.38 4.58 -3.12
CA PRO A 43 -0.01 5.18 -1.84
C PRO A 43 1.18 4.44 -1.24
N HIS A 44 2.20 5.20 -0.86
CA HIS A 44 3.40 4.61 -0.29
C HIS A 44 4.09 5.62 0.61
N TYR A 45 5.00 5.12 1.45
CA TYR A 45 5.72 5.92 2.41
C TYR A 45 7.21 5.63 2.30
N ARG A 46 8.01 6.69 2.38
CA ARG A 46 9.45 6.55 2.41
C ARG A 46 9.92 6.64 3.85
N ILE A 47 10.61 5.62 4.32
CA ILE A 47 11.16 5.61 5.65
C ILE A 47 12.65 5.35 5.49
N GLY A 48 13.45 6.41 5.56
CA GLY A 48 14.85 6.29 5.23
C GLY A 48 14.98 5.89 3.78
N GLN A 49 15.60 4.76 3.53
CA GLN A 49 15.76 4.26 2.17
C GLN A 49 14.76 3.19 1.82
N MET A 50 13.87 2.89 2.74
CA MET A 50 12.87 1.86 2.50
C MET A 50 11.58 2.47 2.02
N VAL A 51 10.84 1.70 1.22
CA VAL A 51 9.50 2.08 0.80
C VAL A 51 8.54 1.09 1.43
N ARG A 52 7.50 1.60 2.04
CA ARG A 52 6.53 0.78 2.76
C ARG A 52 5.12 1.19 2.38
N PHE A 53 4.19 0.29 2.60
CA PHE A 53 2.80 0.48 2.18
C PHE A 53 1.87 0.10 3.31
N ARG A 54 0.70 0.70 3.34
CA ARG A 54 -0.36 0.30 4.25
C ARG A 54 -1.42 -0.45 3.47
N MET A 55 -1.74 -1.65 3.93
CA MET A 55 -2.67 -2.47 3.17
C MET A 55 -4.05 -1.86 3.06
N SER A 56 -4.49 -1.13 4.07
CA SER A 56 -5.79 -0.47 3.99
C SER A 56 -5.83 0.53 2.85
N GLU A 57 -4.74 1.27 2.66
CA GLU A 57 -4.65 2.24 1.58
C GLU A 57 -4.53 1.57 0.23
N LEU A 58 -3.77 0.49 0.18
CA LEU A 58 -3.63 -0.25 -1.07
C LEU A 58 -4.94 -0.90 -1.50
N SER A 59 -5.69 -1.38 -0.54
CA SER A 59 -6.99 -1.97 -0.86
C SER A 59 -7.93 -0.94 -1.46
N ALA A 60 -7.95 0.25 -0.87
CA ALA A 60 -8.77 1.32 -1.40
C ALA A 60 -8.30 1.73 -2.79
N TRP A 61 -6.99 1.84 -2.97
CA TRP A 61 -6.43 2.15 -4.27
C TRP A 61 -6.82 1.10 -5.31
N ALA A 62 -6.72 -0.16 -4.95
CA ALA A 62 -7.02 -1.24 -5.89
C ALA A 62 -8.46 -1.21 -6.36
N VAL A 63 -9.36 -0.84 -5.47
CA VAL A 63 -10.78 -0.72 -5.85
C VAL A 63 -10.94 0.34 -6.91
N THR A 64 -10.28 1.50 -6.74
CA THR A 64 -10.43 2.56 -7.72
C THR A 64 -9.77 2.22 -9.05
N GLN A 65 -8.73 1.38 -9.02
CA GLN A 65 -8.04 1.05 -10.26
C GLN A 65 -8.73 -0.05 -11.02
N GLY A 66 -9.11 -1.09 -10.31
CA GLY A 66 -9.60 -2.26 -10.97
C GLY A 66 -11.10 -2.35 -11.04
N GLY A 67 -11.73 -1.96 -9.99
CA GLY A 67 -13.17 -2.10 -9.91
C GLY A 67 -13.86 -1.30 -10.98
N ALA A 68 -13.18 -0.36 -11.50
CA ALA A 68 -13.80 0.46 -12.48
C ALA A 68 -14.18 -0.30 -13.70
N HIS A 69 -13.65 -1.41 -13.84
CA HIS A 69 -13.99 -2.09 -14.94
C HIS A 69 -14.80 -3.08 -14.74
N GLU A 70 -15.09 -3.20 -14.34
CA GLU A 70 -15.83 -4.11 -14.26
C GLU A 70 -16.59 -4.24 -14.74
#